data_88dc50820596d90602e111d74648919e
#
_entry.id   88dc50820596d90602e111d74648919e
#
_cell.length_a   1.000
_cell.length_b   1.000
_cell.length_c   1.000
_cell.angle_alpha   90.00
_cell.angle_beta   90.00
_cell.angle_gamma   90.00
#
_symmetry.space_group_name_H-M   'P 1'
#
loop_
_entity.id
_entity.type
_entity.pdbx_description
1 polymer ?
#
loop_
_entity_poly.entity_id
_entity_poly.type
_entity_poly.pdbx_seq_one_letter_code
_entity_poly.pdbx_strand_id
1 'polypeptide(L)'
;MTVSTPFVKAAAANTHSRRWEYADAFDGDPTTSAHAARNGGSYDEIHVVVVDEDGDITGANNTVLETYTGSVAGGSKGEDGQSIYYKDLVNRGSEYLRWMDHHANGDADTLLGGGTTAWGGVASGTFNGKGIIVSGSLTGGTAGTAATAGNIQVAMYEFKN
;
A
#
# COMPACT_ATOMS: atom_id res chain seq x y z
N MET A 1 -11.84 -0.37 8.28
CA MET A 1 -10.60 -0.83 7.62
C MET A 1 -9.76 0.38 7.30
N THR A 2 -8.57 0.46 7.85
CA THR A 2 -7.66 1.60 7.65
C THR A 2 -6.47 1.16 6.82
N VAL A 3 -6.12 1.93 5.81
CA VAL A 3 -4.89 1.77 5.06
C VAL A 3 -3.93 2.85 5.49
N SER A 4 -2.78 2.46 6.00
CA SER A 4 -1.75 3.39 6.42
C SER A 4 -0.49 3.19 5.60
N THR A 5 -0.01 4.26 4.97
CA THR A 5 1.23 4.23 4.19
C THR A 5 2.22 5.21 4.81
N PRO A 6 3.27 4.73 5.45
CA PRO A 6 4.30 5.61 5.96
C PRO A 6 5.41 5.84 4.95
N PHE A 7 5.82 7.06 4.88
CA PHE A 7 7.11 7.43 4.34
C PHE A 7 7.98 7.95 5.45
N VAL A 8 9.01 7.22 5.78
CA VAL A 8 10.04 7.74 6.67
C VAL A 8 11.28 8.01 5.84
N LYS A 9 11.55 9.27 5.53
CA LYS A 9 12.88 9.66 5.10
C LYS A 9 13.80 9.47 6.28
N ALA A 10 14.82 8.65 6.14
CA ALA A 10 15.96 8.72 7.03
C ALA A 10 16.53 10.14 6.94
N ALA A 11 16.26 10.97 7.94
CA ALA A 11 17.00 12.20 8.12
C ALA A 11 18.45 11.78 8.34
N ALA A 12 19.35 12.45 7.64
CA ALA A 12 20.77 12.23 7.82
C ALA A 12 21.10 12.21 9.31
N ALA A 13 21.76 11.15 9.73
CA ALA A 13 22.30 10.91 11.06
C ALA A 13 21.33 10.89 12.25
N ASN A 14 21.00 9.70 12.67
CA ASN A 14 20.81 9.31 14.07
C ASN A 14 19.55 9.67 14.82
N THR A 15 18.41 9.89 14.20
CA THR A 15 17.16 9.84 14.94
C THR A 15 16.10 9.07 14.17
N HIS A 16 16.17 7.76 14.26
CA HIS A 16 15.10 6.88 13.85
C HIS A 16 13.96 7.03 14.84
N SER A 17 13.18 8.09 14.71
CA SER A 17 11.91 8.11 15.40
C SER A 17 10.92 7.29 14.58
N ARG A 18 10.84 6.00 14.86
CA ARG A 18 9.73 5.16 14.43
C ARG A 18 8.44 5.72 15.07
N ARG A 19 7.89 6.76 14.47
CA ARG A 19 6.69 7.43 14.95
C ARG A 19 5.42 6.74 14.51
N TRP A 20 5.57 5.77 13.65
CA TRP A 20 4.45 5.03 13.11
C TRP A 20 4.22 3.76 13.94
N GLU A 21 3.00 3.59 14.41
CA GLU A 21 2.64 2.47 15.27
C GLU A 21 2.84 1.09 14.64
N TYR A 22 2.81 1.02 13.31
CA TYR A 22 3.02 -0.23 12.55
C TYR A 22 4.45 -0.40 12.02
N ALA A 23 5.38 0.43 12.44
CA ALA A 23 6.76 0.37 11.96
C ALA A 23 7.42 -0.99 12.27
N ASP A 24 7.05 -1.60 13.39
CA ASP A 24 7.59 -2.90 13.81
C ASP A 24 7.07 -4.09 12.99
N ALA A 25 6.11 -3.85 12.10
CA ALA A 25 5.67 -4.86 11.13
C ALA A 25 6.67 -5.02 9.96
N PHE A 26 7.73 -4.22 9.92
CA PHE A 26 8.76 -4.21 8.88
C PHE A 26 10.17 -4.25 9.48
N ASP A 27 11.11 -4.83 8.74
CA ASP A 27 12.50 -4.99 9.18
C ASP A 27 13.27 -3.66 9.29
N GLY A 28 12.82 -2.62 8.58
CA GLY A 28 13.47 -1.33 8.56
C GLY A 28 12.59 -0.24 7.95
N ASP A 29 13.15 0.95 7.84
CA ASP A 29 12.48 2.08 7.20
C ASP A 29 12.48 1.90 5.66
N PRO A 30 11.45 2.38 4.94
CA PRO A 30 11.45 2.35 3.49
C PRO A 30 12.54 3.29 2.96
N THR A 31 13.35 2.79 2.05
CA THR A 31 14.51 3.52 1.52
C THR A 31 14.56 3.50 -0.02
N THR A 32 15.54 2.84 -0.58
CA THR A 32 15.72 2.72 -2.02
C THR A 32 15.75 1.26 -2.39
N SER A 33 14.85 0.86 -3.27
CA SER A 33 14.81 -0.50 -3.76
C SER A 33 16.08 -0.85 -4.54
N ALA A 34 16.44 -2.13 -4.53
CA ALA A 34 17.56 -2.61 -5.32
C ALA A 34 17.38 -2.32 -6.82
N HIS A 35 16.14 -2.30 -7.30
CA HIS A 35 15.82 -1.95 -8.67
C HIS A 35 16.14 -0.48 -8.98
N ALA A 36 15.64 0.45 -8.16
CA ALA A 36 15.91 1.87 -8.34
C ALA A 36 17.41 2.17 -8.18
N ALA A 37 18.07 1.59 -7.18
CA ALA A 37 19.51 1.77 -6.98
C ALA A 37 20.32 1.38 -8.22
N ARG A 38 20.02 0.24 -8.85
CA ARG A 38 20.68 -0.20 -10.09
C ARG A 38 20.43 0.73 -11.27
N ASN A 39 19.32 1.46 -11.26
CA ASN A 39 18.96 2.43 -12.30
C ASN A 39 19.37 3.88 -11.97
N GLY A 40 20.08 4.10 -10.86
CA GLY A 40 20.51 5.43 -10.43
C GLY A 40 19.43 6.26 -9.74
N GLY A 41 18.32 5.65 -9.40
CA GLY A 41 17.23 6.26 -8.64
C GLY A 41 17.39 6.14 -7.13
N SER A 42 16.48 6.77 -6.40
CA SER A 42 16.51 6.74 -4.93
C SER A 42 15.16 7.04 -4.28
N TYR A 43 14.99 6.52 -3.07
CA TYR A 43 13.85 6.79 -2.17
C TYR A 43 12.49 6.42 -2.76
N ASP A 44 12.44 5.31 -3.44
CA ASP A 44 11.24 4.80 -4.09
C ASP A 44 10.43 3.80 -3.27
N GLU A 45 10.96 3.32 -2.15
CA GLU A 45 10.25 2.34 -1.33
C GLU A 45 9.13 2.97 -0.50
N ILE A 46 8.06 2.19 -0.35
CA ILE A 46 6.94 2.48 0.55
C ILE A 46 6.54 1.23 1.33
N HIS A 47 6.00 1.44 2.51
CA HIS A 47 5.35 0.42 3.31
C HIS A 47 3.84 0.67 3.33
N VAL A 48 3.06 -0.38 3.13
CA VAL A 48 1.60 -0.34 3.20
C VAL A 48 1.13 -1.35 4.22
N VAL A 49 0.28 -0.92 5.13
CA VAL A 49 -0.37 -1.79 6.12
C VAL A 49 -1.87 -1.69 5.97
N VAL A 50 -2.52 -2.82 5.97
CA VAL A 50 -3.97 -2.94 6.04
C VAL A 50 -4.35 -3.37 7.44
N VAL A 51 -5.23 -2.62 8.07
CA VAL A 51 -5.58 -2.80 9.47
C VAL A 51 -7.08 -2.97 9.63
N ASP A 52 -7.48 -3.90 10.45
CA ASP A 52 -8.85 -4.05 10.94
C ASP A 52 -9.07 -3.06 12.09
N GLU A 53 -9.51 -1.86 11.75
CA GLU A 53 -9.62 -0.75 12.70
C GLU A 53 -10.65 -1.04 13.78
N ASP A 54 -11.80 -1.56 13.37
CA ASP A 54 -12.95 -1.77 14.23
C ASP A 54 -13.00 -3.18 14.83
N GLY A 55 -12.18 -4.09 14.36
CA GLY A 55 -12.20 -5.49 14.76
C GLY A 55 -13.34 -6.30 14.13
N ASP A 56 -13.99 -5.79 13.12
CA ASP A 56 -15.13 -6.45 12.46
C ASP A 56 -14.73 -7.72 11.70
N ILE A 57 -13.48 -7.84 11.31
CA ILE A 57 -12.93 -8.97 10.57
C ILE A 57 -12.32 -9.99 11.51
N THR A 58 -11.47 -9.53 12.43
CA THR A 58 -10.66 -10.39 13.30
C THR A 58 -11.25 -10.57 14.71
N GLY A 59 -12.17 -9.70 15.10
CA GLY A 59 -12.69 -9.62 16.47
C GLY A 59 -11.83 -8.77 17.41
N ALA A 60 -10.74 -8.18 16.91
CA ALA A 60 -9.86 -7.32 17.71
C ALA A 60 -9.47 -6.07 16.92
N ASN A 61 -9.71 -4.92 17.54
CA ASN A 61 -9.42 -3.62 16.95
C ASN A 61 -7.92 -3.45 16.66
N ASN A 62 -7.62 -2.71 15.60
CA ASN A 62 -6.26 -2.38 15.18
C ASN A 62 -5.38 -3.59 14.85
N THR A 63 -6.00 -4.70 14.46
CA THR A 63 -5.26 -5.89 14.02
C THR A 63 -4.70 -5.69 12.62
N VAL A 64 -3.41 -5.91 12.44
CA VAL A 64 -2.76 -5.88 11.13
C VAL A 64 -3.22 -7.10 10.33
N LEU A 65 -3.85 -6.84 9.17
CA LEU A 65 -4.32 -7.86 8.24
C LEU A 65 -3.26 -8.20 7.20
N GLU A 66 -2.66 -7.16 6.60
CA GLU A 66 -1.69 -7.33 5.52
C GLU A 66 -0.60 -6.27 5.61
N THR A 67 0.59 -6.62 5.14
CA THR A 67 1.73 -5.71 5.02
C THR A 67 2.38 -5.85 3.65
N TYR A 68 2.79 -4.72 3.07
CA TYR A 68 3.47 -4.70 1.78
C TYR A 68 4.67 -3.75 1.83
N THR A 69 5.80 -4.21 1.31
CA THR A 69 6.94 -3.37 0.96
C THR A 69 7.01 -3.27 -0.55
N GLY A 70 6.80 -2.09 -1.08
CA GLY A 70 6.72 -1.86 -2.52
C GLY A 70 7.54 -0.66 -2.96
N SER A 71 7.56 -0.44 -4.26
CA SER A 71 8.21 0.70 -4.90
C SER A 71 7.17 1.60 -5.57
N VAL A 72 7.34 2.90 -5.48
CA VAL A 72 6.53 3.88 -6.22
C VAL A 72 7.06 4.11 -7.64
N ALA A 73 8.24 3.59 -7.97
CA ALA A 73 8.79 3.65 -9.31
C ALA A 73 8.08 2.68 -10.24
N GLY A 74 7.58 3.18 -11.36
CA GLY A 74 6.89 2.37 -12.35
C GLY A 74 7.81 1.32 -12.96
N GLY A 75 7.28 0.09 -13.12
CA GLY A 75 8.02 -1.02 -13.71
C GLY A 75 9.10 -1.63 -12.82
N SER A 76 9.16 -1.26 -11.54
CA SER A 76 10.09 -1.83 -10.57
C SER A 76 9.88 -3.33 -10.39
N LYS A 77 10.98 -4.07 -10.35
CA LYS A 77 10.99 -5.53 -10.18
C LYS A 77 11.88 -5.95 -9.03
N GLY A 78 11.42 -6.97 -8.31
CA GLY A 78 12.21 -7.68 -7.33
C GLY A 78 13.31 -8.54 -7.97
N GLU A 79 14.12 -9.18 -7.15
CA GLU A 79 15.17 -10.09 -7.61
C GLU A 79 14.62 -11.35 -8.26
N ASP A 80 13.38 -11.71 -7.91
CA ASP A 80 12.62 -12.81 -8.50
C ASP A 80 11.98 -12.44 -9.85
N GLY A 81 12.14 -11.20 -10.31
CA GLY A 81 11.56 -10.66 -11.54
C GLY A 81 10.08 -10.26 -11.43
N GLN A 82 9.45 -10.46 -10.28
CA GLN A 82 8.08 -10.02 -10.06
C GLN A 82 7.99 -8.52 -9.88
N SER A 83 6.83 -7.94 -10.24
CA SER A 83 6.59 -6.53 -10.01
C SER A 83 6.55 -6.24 -8.51
N ILE A 84 7.37 -5.28 -8.07
CA ILE A 84 7.31 -4.67 -6.74
C ILE A 84 6.69 -3.27 -6.81
N TYR A 85 6.19 -2.86 -7.97
CA TYR A 85 5.42 -1.63 -8.09
C TYR A 85 4.18 -1.72 -7.21
N TYR A 86 3.99 -0.75 -6.33
CA TYR A 86 3.02 -0.84 -5.23
C TYR A 86 1.59 -1.15 -5.69
N LYS A 87 1.14 -0.60 -6.83
CA LYS A 87 -0.20 -0.90 -7.38
C LYS A 87 -0.35 -2.37 -7.76
N ASP A 88 0.65 -2.91 -8.44
CA ASP A 88 0.63 -4.30 -8.86
C ASP A 88 0.74 -5.25 -7.66
N LEU A 89 1.61 -4.87 -6.71
CA LEU A 89 1.87 -5.65 -5.51
C LEU A 89 0.60 -5.80 -4.67
N VAL A 90 -0.06 -4.70 -4.35
CA VAL A 90 -1.30 -4.70 -3.57
C VAL A 90 -2.42 -5.39 -4.35
N ASN A 91 -2.60 -5.07 -5.64
CA ASN A 91 -3.70 -5.64 -6.43
C ASN A 91 -3.57 -7.14 -6.66
N ARG A 92 -2.33 -7.66 -6.66
CA ARG A 92 -2.09 -9.10 -6.78
C ARG A 92 -2.22 -9.82 -5.44
N GLY A 93 -1.77 -9.20 -4.36
CA GLY A 93 -1.62 -9.86 -3.07
C GLY A 93 -2.77 -9.64 -2.09
N SER A 94 -3.47 -8.52 -2.17
CA SER A 94 -4.46 -8.18 -1.16
C SER A 94 -5.77 -8.92 -1.34
N GLU A 95 -6.31 -9.42 -0.24
CA GLU A 95 -7.68 -9.93 -0.15
C GLU A 95 -8.70 -8.82 0.10
N TYR A 96 -8.24 -7.73 0.72
CA TYR A 96 -9.12 -6.66 1.22
C TYR A 96 -9.16 -5.44 0.31
N LEU A 97 -8.07 -5.16 -0.42
CA LEU A 97 -7.89 -3.92 -1.16
C LEU A 97 -7.71 -4.14 -2.65
N ARG A 98 -8.14 -3.12 -3.41
CA ARG A 98 -7.75 -2.94 -4.80
C ARG A 98 -7.34 -1.49 -4.99
N TRP A 99 -6.10 -1.29 -5.37
CA TRP A 99 -5.59 0.03 -5.65
C TRP A 99 -6.04 0.49 -7.04
N MET A 100 -6.89 1.47 -7.09
CA MET A 100 -7.43 1.96 -8.36
C MET A 100 -6.50 3.00 -9.00
N ASP A 101 -6.13 4.01 -8.24
CA ASP A 101 -5.26 5.09 -8.71
C ASP A 101 -4.59 5.82 -7.54
N HIS A 102 -3.53 6.55 -7.83
CA HIS A 102 -2.95 7.54 -6.94
C HIS A 102 -3.30 8.93 -7.45
N HIS A 103 -3.23 9.92 -6.59
CA HIS A 103 -3.47 11.30 -6.99
C HIS A 103 -2.53 11.67 -8.13
N ALA A 104 -3.07 12.18 -9.25
CA ALA A 104 -2.32 12.35 -10.50
C ALA A 104 -1.13 13.31 -10.39
N ASN A 105 -1.22 14.26 -9.47
CA ASN A 105 -0.15 15.22 -9.23
C ASN A 105 0.69 14.88 -8.00
N GLY A 106 0.57 13.74 -7.61
CA GLY A 106 1.17 13.49 -6.54
C GLY A 106 2.03 12.92 -5.91
N ASP A 107 1.85 12.47 -6.14
CA ASP A 107 2.43 13.70 -6.02
C ASP A 107 3.57 13.78 -5.11
N ALA A 108 4.61 13.51 -5.77
CA ALA A 108 5.93 13.88 -5.39
C ALA A 108 5.99 15.18 -4.55
N ASP A 109 5.06 16.08 -4.75
CA ASP A 109 5.24 17.43 -4.30
C ASP A 109 4.45 17.82 -3.04
N THR A 110 3.21 17.42 -2.93
CA THR A 110 2.34 17.94 -1.86
C THR A 110 2.18 16.98 -0.69
N LEU A 111 2.05 15.70 -0.95
CA LEU A 111 1.90 14.68 0.09
C LEU A 111 3.24 14.10 0.53
N LEU A 112 4.21 14.00 -0.39
CA LEU A 112 5.47 13.32 -0.17
C LEU A 112 6.68 14.25 -0.06
N GLY A 113 6.46 15.54 -0.06
CA GLY A 113 7.45 16.52 0.34
C GLY A 113 8.60 16.74 -0.63
N GLY A 114 8.34 16.86 -1.92
CA GLY A 114 9.26 17.47 -2.85
C GLY A 114 10.30 16.54 -3.46
N GLY A 115 9.88 15.38 -3.88
CA GLY A 115 10.65 14.59 -4.86
C GLY A 115 10.55 15.21 -6.25
N THR A 116 11.52 14.95 -7.10
CA THR A 116 11.52 15.43 -8.48
C THR A 116 10.80 14.50 -9.44
N THR A 117 10.41 13.31 -8.96
CA THR A 117 9.79 12.27 -9.76
C THR A 117 8.44 11.88 -9.19
N ALA A 118 7.41 11.95 -10.01
CA ALA A 118 6.06 11.51 -9.64
C ALA A 118 5.97 9.99 -9.46
N TRP A 119 5.03 9.52 -8.67
CA TRP A 119 4.75 8.09 -8.53
C TRP A 119 4.38 7.49 -9.87
N GLY A 120 4.88 6.31 -10.14
CA GLY A 120 4.77 5.67 -11.44
C GLY A 120 5.84 6.10 -12.43
N GLY A 121 6.68 7.08 -12.09
CA GLY A 121 7.81 7.51 -12.91
C GLY A 121 8.91 6.45 -13.00
N VAL A 122 9.89 6.73 -13.87
CA VAL A 122 10.97 5.78 -14.15
C VAL A 122 11.88 5.53 -12.93
N ALA A 123 12.42 4.34 -12.82
CA ALA A 123 13.20 3.89 -11.67
C ALA A 123 14.53 4.67 -11.46
N SER A 124 14.99 5.43 -12.44
CA SER A 124 16.14 6.33 -12.32
C SER A 124 15.81 7.66 -11.61
N GLY A 125 14.55 7.87 -11.27
CA GLY A 125 14.09 9.09 -10.61
C GLY A 125 14.42 9.14 -9.12
N THR A 126 14.38 10.34 -8.57
CA THR A 126 14.45 10.58 -7.13
C THR A 126 13.05 10.82 -6.60
N PHE A 127 12.57 9.91 -5.79
CA PHE A 127 11.20 9.92 -5.24
C PHE A 127 11.17 10.46 -3.81
N ASN A 128 11.88 11.35 -3.45
CA ASN A 128 12.06 11.95 -2.14
C ASN A 128 10.86 11.83 -1.17
N GLY A 129 10.58 10.62 -0.74
CA GLY A 129 9.61 10.35 0.31
C GLY A 129 10.09 10.93 1.63
N LYS A 130 9.60 12.08 2.02
CA LYS A 130 9.78 12.57 3.38
C LYS A 130 8.76 11.85 4.25
N GLY A 131 9.20 11.32 5.35
CA GLY A 131 8.47 10.58 6.37
C GLY A 131 7.06 11.07 6.68
N ILE A 132 6.16 10.93 5.73
CA ILE A 132 4.76 11.23 5.90
C ILE A 132 4.03 9.92 6.13
N ILE A 133 3.35 9.87 7.27
CA ILE A 133 2.39 8.81 7.54
C ILE A 133 1.06 9.29 6.98
N VAL A 134 0.51 8.56 6.03
CA VAL A 134 -0.84 8.80 5.51
C VAL A 134 -1.72 7.65 5.97
N SER A 135 -2.78 7.96 6.67
CA SER A 135 -3.80 6.99 7.05
C SER A 135 -5.17 7.44 6.54
N GLY A 136 -6.01 6.49 6.24
CA GLY A 136 -7.38 6.73 5.83
C GLY A 136 -8.25 5.54 6.12
N SER A 137 -9.41 5.78 6.71
CA SER A 137 -10.42 4.75 6.92
C SER A 137 -11.25 4.57 5.65
N LEU A 138 -11.42 3.33 5.23
CA LEU A 138 -12.34 3.00 4.15
C LEU A 138 -13.77 3.03 4.70
N THR A 139 -14.57 3.97 4.20
CA THR A 139 -15.96 4.18 4.64
C THR A 139 -16.93 4.04 3.49
N GLY A 140 -18.23 4.02 3.79
CA GLY A 140 -19.29 3.99 2.77
C GLY A 140 -19.57 2.60 2.21
N GLY A 141 -18.97 1.56 2.75
CA GLY A 141 -19.37 0.19 2.44
C GLY A 141 -20.80 -0.06 2.93
N THR A 142 -21.65 -0.57 2.04
CA THR A 142 -22.98 -1.02 2.41
C THR A 142 -23.01 -2.53 2.31
N ALA A 143 -23.42 -3.19 3.39
CA ALA A 143 -23.65 -4.62 3.33
C ALA A 143 -24.70 -4.91 2.25
N GLY A 144 -24.41 -5.87 1.38
CA GLY A 144 -25.38 -6.34 0.41
C GLY A 144 -26.64 -6.83 1.13
N THR A 145 -27.78 -6.71 0.47
CA THR A 145 -29.03 -7.29 1.00
C THR A 145 -28.83 -8.80 1.18
N ALA A 146 -29.16 -9.31 2.36
CA ALA A 146 -29.10 -10.73 2.61
C ALA A 146 -29.87 -11.49 1.52
N ALA A 147 -29.27 -12.53 0.98
CA ALA A 147 -29.94 -13.35 -0.03
C ALA A 147 -31.22 -13.95 0.56
N THR A 148 -32.33 -13.75 -0.10
CA THR A 148 -33.60 -14.38 0.28
C THR A 148 -33.57 -15.85 -0.09
N ALA A 149 -34.42 -16.64 0.55
CA ALA A 149 -34.56 -18.07 0.17
C ALA A 149 -34.88 -18.25 -1.32
N GLY A 150 -35.62 -17.31 -1.93
CA GLY A 150 -35.89 -17.30 -3.36
C GLY A 150 -34.64 -17.06 -4.20
N ASN A 151 -33.77 -16.14 -3.79
CA ASN A 151 -32.52 -15.89 -4.52
C ASN A 151 -31.58 -17.09 -4.47
N ILE A 152 -31.49 -17.74 -3.32
CA ILE A 152 -30.71 -18.97 -3.13
C ILE A 152 -31.28 -20.09 -4.01
N GLN A 153 -32.59 -20.25 -4.05
CA GLN A 153 -33.26 -21.25 -4.87
C GLN A 153 -32.97 -21.03 -6.37
N VAL A 154 -33.07 -19.81 -6.86
CA VAL A 154 -32.72 -19.48 -8.25
C VAL A 154 -31.28 -19.81 -8.56
N ALA A 155 -30.34 -19.41 -7.72
CA ALA A 155 -28.93 -19.72 -7.89
C ALA A 155 -28.66 -21.24 -7.92
N MET A 156 -29.33 -22.01 -7.08
CA MET A 156 -29.22 -23.48 -7.08
C MET A 156 -29.77 -24.13 -8.35
N TYR A 157 -30.78 -23.54 -8.98
CA TYR A 157 -31.29 -24.04 -10.26
C TYR A 157 -30.35 -23.77 -11.43
N GLU A 158 -29.63 -22.65 -11.41
CA GLU A 158 -28.62 -22.30 -12.43
C GLU A 158 -27.43 -23.28 -12.44
N PHE A 159 -27.11 -23.89 -11.31
CA PHE A 159 -26.03 -24.89 -11.20
C PHE A 159 -26.48 -26.31 -11.60
N LYS A 160 -27.71 -26.50 -11.99
CA LYS A 160 -28.30 -27.82 -12.30
C LYS A 160 -28.28 -28.18 -13.79
N ASN A 161 -27.82 -27.27 -14.66
CA ASN A 161 -27.77 -27.48 -16.12
C ASN A 161 -26.33 -27.65 -16.58
#